data_53165e758ad25375926abee32ea6fe84
#
_entry.id   53165e758ad25375926abee32ea6fe84
#
_cell.length_a   1.000
_cell.length_b   1.000
_cell.length_c   1.000
_cell.angle_alpha   90.00
_cell.angle_beta   90.00
_cell.angle_gamma   90.00
#
_symmetry.space_group_name_H-M   'P 1'
#
loop_
_entity.id
_entity.type
_entity.pdbx_description
1 polymer ?
#
loop_
_entity_poly.entity_id
_entity_poly.type
_entity_poly.pdbx_seq_one_letter_code
_entity_poly.pdbx_strand_id
1 'polypeptide(L)'
;RLNVPDDIKWHVAVQQMNFNYAGFRLTSFNGYDPYTAHFTNTVSEKTEVITLVSSWKDGGKIYKGAGGSGGHQPFLYGIRSLSIKRNGSRLLISTTLNQGSTFRLNFAPKNRAIYVKVKETKEKKNDKP
;
A
#
# COMPACT_ATOMS: atom_id res chain seq x y z
N ARG A 1 -10.79 -1.88 -24.64
CA ARG A 1 -10.15 -1.75 -23.34
C ARG A 1 -11.19 -1.54 -22.24
N LEU A 2 -11.09 -2.33 -21.20
CA LEU A 2 -12.00 -2.21 -20.08
C LEU A 2 -11.54 -1.12 -19.12
N ASN A 3 -12.48 -0.28 -18.71
CA ASN A 3 -12.24 0.68 -17.64
C ASN A 3 -12.62 0.03 -16.32
N VAL A 4 -11.64 -0.21 -15.48
CA VAL A 4 -11.88 -0.76 -14.16
C VAL A 4 -12.43 0.35 -13.26
N PRO A 5 -13.56 0.11 -12.56
CA PRO A 5 -14.09 1.12 -11.63
C PRO A 5 -13.09 1.50 -10.54
N ASP A 6 -13.16 2.75 -10.09
CA ASP A 6 -12.26 3.28 -9.08
C ASP A 6 -12.28 2.47 -7.78
N ASP A 7 -13.47 2.05 -7.32
CA ASP A 7 -13.61 1.31 -6.08
C ASP A 7 -12.91 -0.06 -6.14
N ILE A 8 -12.95 -0.71 -7.31
CA ILE A 8 -12.25 -1.98 -7.50
C ILE A 8 -10.75 -1.77 -7.52
N LYS A 9 -10.27 -0.75 -8.23
CA LYS A 9 -8.85 -0.41 -8.24
C LYS A 9 -8.33 -0.17 -6.83
N TRP A 10 -9.09 0.60 -6.06
CA TRP A 10 -8.71 0.93 -4.69
C TRP A 10 -8.67 -0.32 -3.80
N HIS A 11 -9.71 -1.14 -3.89
CA HIS A 11 -9.79 -2.36 -3.10
C HIS A 11 -8.60 -3.30 -3.37
N VAL A 12 -8.28 -3.49 -4.64
CA VAL A 12 -7.13 -4.32 -5.02
C VAL A 12 -5.83 -3.71 -4.50
N ALA A 13 -5.67 -2.39 -4.63
CA ALA A 13 -4.47 -1.70 -4.16
C ALA A 13 -4.28 -1.90 -2.65
N VAL A 14 -5.34 -1.73 -1.87
CA VAL A 14 -5.28 -1.90 -0.42
C VAL A 14 -4.89 -3.34 -0.05
N GLN A 15 -5.47 -4.32 -0.72
CA GLN A 15 -5.14 -5.72 -0.47
C GLN A 15 -3.69 -6.02 -0.81
N GLN A 16 -3.19 -5.51 -1.93
CA GLN A 16 -1.80 -5.68 -2.34
C GLN A 16 -0.85 -5.02 -1.35
N MET A 17 -1.18 -3.83 -0.89
CA MET A 17 -0.37 -3.14 0.10
C MET A 17 -0.33 -3.93 1.41
N ASN A 18 -1.47 -4.39 1.90
CA ASN A 18 -1.51 -5.18 3.12
C ASN A 18 -0.68 -6.47 3.00
N PHE A 19 -0.72 -7.11 1.86
CA PHE A 19 0.03 -8.33 1.62
C PHE A 19 1.54 -8.07 1.56
N ASN A 20 1.93 -7.07 0.77
CA ASN A 20 3.36 -6.81 0.52
C ASN A 20 4.11 -6.25 1.72
N TYR A 21 3.43 -5.47 2.56
CA TYR A 21 4.08 -4.85 3.71
C TYR A 21 3.83 -5.57 5.03
N ALA A 22 3.12 -6.71 5.00
CA ALA A 22 2.88 -7.50 6.21
C ALA A 22 4.20 -7.91 6.87
N GLY A 23 4.32 -7.66 8.16
CA GLY A 23 5.55 -7.93 8.91
C GLY A 23 6.57 -6.80 8.90
N PHE A 24 6.37 -5.81 8.05
CA PHE A 24 7.25 -4.63 8.00
C PHE A 24 6.68 -3.52 8.87
N ARG A 25 7.54 -2.61 9.28
CA ARG A 25 7.10 -1.43 10.02
C ARG A 25 7.65 -0.17 9.35
N LEU A 26 6.90 0.90 9.46
CA LEU A 26 7.29 2.19 8.91
C LEU A 26 8.47 2.75 9.71
N THR A 27 9.59 3.02 9.04
CA THR A 27 10.80 3.52 9.68
C THR A 27 11.18 4.93 9.25
N SER A 28 10.79 5.36 8.05
CA SER A 28 10.99 6.75 7.65
C SER A 28 9.98 7.14 6.60
N PHE A 29 9.73 8.45 6.50
CA PHE A 29 8.74 8.97 5.56
C PHE A 29 9.15 10.36 5.10
N ASN A 30 9.19 10.55 3.78
CA ASN A 30 9.29 11.88 3.18
C ASN A 30 7.89 12.40 2.90
N GLY A 31 7.49 13.44 3.61
CA GLY A 31 6.13 14.00 3.55
C GLY A 31 5.91 15.03 2.46
N TYR A 32 6.84 15.18 1.53
CA TYR A 32 6.70 16.08 0.40
C TYR A 32 6.41 15.28 -0.86
N ASP A 33 5.47 15.75 -1.65
CA ASP A 33 5.11 15.11 -2.92
C ASP A 33 6.24 15.28 -3.94
N PRO A 34 6.74 14.24 -4.60
CA PRO A 34 6.31 12.83 -4.49
C PRO A 34 6.77 12.17 -3.19
N TYR A 35 5.87 11.36 -2.65
CA TYR A 35 6.07 10.75 -1.34
C TYR A 35 6.93 9.50 -1.42
N THR A 36 7.72 9.27 -0.37
CA THR A 36 8.49 8.03 -0.22
C THR A 36 8.42 7.58 1.23
N ALA A 37 8.04 6.34 1.45
CA ALA A 37 8.03 5.73 2.77
C ALA A 37 8.95 4.50 2.77
N HIS A 38 9.68 4.31 3.86
CA HIS A 38 10.53 3.13 4.03
C HIS A 38 9.95 2.24 5.10
N PHE A 39 9.82 0.97 4.78
CA PHE A 39 9.33 -0.05 5.69
C PHE A 39 10.41 -1.09 5.89
N THR A 40 10.63 -1.49 7.12
CA THR A 40 11.74 -2.37 7.49
C THR A 40 11.22 -3.61 8.19
N ASN A 41 11.80 -4.74 7.84
CA ASN A 41 11.56 -6.02 8.51
C ASN A 41 12.89 -6.65 8.84
N THR A 42 13.03 -7.13 10.07
CA THR A 42 14.24 -7.81 10.50
C THR A 42 13.88 -9.25 10.87
N VAL A 43 14.45 -10.19 10.13
CA VAL A 43 14.26 -11.62 10.36
C VAL A 43 15.63 -12.29 10.32
N SER A 44 15.94 -13.04 11.36
CA SER A 44 17.19 -13.83 11.46
C SER A 44 18.43 -12.98 11.14
N GLU A 45 18.56 -11.82 11.79
CA GLU A 45 19.68 -10.90 11.66
C GLU A 45 19.79 -10.21 10.30
N LYS A 46 18.92 -10.53 9.37
CA LYS A 46 18.85 -9.82 8.09
C LYS A 46 17.76 -8.75 8.16
N THR A 47 18.10 -7.56 7.69
CA THR A 47 17.17 -6.46 7.61
C THR A 47 16.82 -6.21 6.16
N GLU A 48 15.54 -6.28 5.86
CA GLU A 48 15.02 -5.94 4.55
C GLU A 48 14.34 -4.58 4.61
N VAL A 49 14.55 -3.78 3.58
CA VAL A 49 13.89 -2.49 3.46
C VAL A 49 13.16 -2.46 2.13
N ILE A 50 11.87 -2.14 2.18
CA ILE A 50 11.09 -1.92 0.97
C ILE A 50 10.46 -0.54 1.06
N THR A 51 10.17 0.05 -0.09
CA THR A 51 9.63 1.40 -0.15
C THR A 51 8.21 1.42 -0.70
N LEU A 52 7.47 2.43 -0.29
CA LEU A 52 6.22 2.82 -0.91
C LEU A 52 6.45 4.20 -1.50
N VAL A 53 6.24 4.33 -2.80
CA VAL A 53 6.64 5.53 -3.54
C VAL A 53 5.48 6.01 -4.39
N SER A 54 5.30 7.31 -4.48
CA SER A 54 4.37 7.91 -5.43
C SER A 54 5.14 8.59 -6.55
N SER A 55 4.50 8.71 -7.70
CA SER A 55 5.09 9.39 -8.86
C SER A 55 3.98 9.98 -9.71
N TRP A 56 4.25 11.14 -10.30
CA TRP A 56 3.36 11.76 -11.27
C TRP A 56 3.83 11.57 -12.71
N LYS A 57 4.95 10.92 -12.90
CA LYS A 57 5.45 10.61 -14.23
C LYS A 57 4.50 9.64 -14.92
N ASP A 58 4.06 10.01 -16.11
CA ASP A 58 3.08 9.21 -16.88
C ASP A 58 1.76 9.00 -16.14
N GLY A 59 1.33 10.01 -15.38
CA GLY A 59 0.14 9.96 -14.56
C GLY A 59 0.43 9.62 -13.11
N GLY A 60 -0.56 9.79 -12.24
CA GLY A 60 -0.39 9.53 -10.82
C GLY A 60 -0.41 8.05 -10.50
N LYS A 61 0.55 7.61 -9.69
CA LYS A 61 0.64 6.20 -9.29
C LYS A 61 1.31 6.03 -7.94
N ILE A 62 1.00 4.92 -7.28
CA ILE A 62 1.69 4.43 -6.08
C ILE A 62 2.23 3.05 -6.40
N TYR A 63 3.47 2.81 -6.03
CA TYR A 63 4.11 1.52 -6.31
C TYR A 63 5.08 1.13 -5.21
N LYS A 64 5.42 -0.15 -5.18
CA LYS A 64 6.46 -0.68 -4.31
C LYS A 64 7.79 -0.62 -5.05
N GLY A 65 8.79 0.02 -4.43
CA GLY A 65 10.16 -0.05 -4.89
C GLY A 65 10.90 -1.11 -4.10
N ALA A 66 11.72 -1.89 -4.78
CA ALA A 66 12.68 -2.75 -4.11
C ALA A 66 14.00 -2.00 -4.02
N GLY A 67 14.66 -2.06 -2.89
CA GLY A 67 15.96 -1.40 -2.74
C GLY A 67 16.95 -1.91 -3.77
N GLY A 68 17.72 -1.00 -4.36
CA GLY A 68 18.82 -1.35 -5.24
C GLY A 68 18.42 -1.65 -6.66
N SER A 69 18.25 -2.89 -7.05
CA SER A 69 18.05 -3.29 -8.44
C SER A 69 16.63 -3.64 -8.77
N GLY A 70 15.71 -3.36 -7.87
CA GLY A 70 14.38 -3.91 -7.97
C GLY A 70 13.53 -3.30 -9.05
N GLY A 71 12.66 -4.11 -9.61
CA GLY A 71 11.57 -3.63 -10.42
C GLY A 71 10.53 -2.92 -9.58
N HIS A 72 9.58 -2.34 -10.25
CA HIS A 72 8.45 -1.70 -9.63
C HIS A 72 7.26 -2.65 -9.59
N GLN A 73 6.59 -2.69 -8.45
CA GLN A 73 5.29 -3.34 -8.38
C GLN A 73 4.25 -2.26 -8.16
N PRO A 74 3.48 -1.91 -9.17
CA PRO A 74 2.46 -0.88 -9.00
C PRO A 74 1.28 -1.41 -8.19
N PHE A 75 0.77 -0.55 -7.31
CA PHE A 75 -0.45 -0.84 -6.56
C PHE A 75 -1.65 -0.09 -7.12
N LEU A 76 -1.43 1.14 -7.54
CA LEU A 76 -2.53 2.02 -7.93
C LEU A 76 -2.08 2.93 -9.06
N TYR A 77 -2.89 3.02 -10.10
CA TYR A 77 -2.73 3.93 -11.23
C TYR A 77 -3.93 4.87 -11.31
N GLY A 78 -3.81 5.88 -12.14
CA GLY A 78 -4.92 6.76 -12.43
C GLY A 78 -5.27 7.67 -11.27
N ILE A 79 -4.26 8.13 -10.55
CA ILE A 79 -4.42 9.02 -9.41
C ILE A 79 -4.51 10.46 -9.92
N ARG A 80 -5.57 11.15 -9.53
CA ARG A 80 -5.76 12.58 -9.83
C ARG A 80 -5.16 13.46 -8.74
N SER A 81 -5.34 13.07 -7.49
CA SER A 81 -4.76 13.79 -6.35
C SER A 81 -4.38 12.82 -5.26
N LEU A 82 -3.37 13.18 -4.48
CA LEU A 82 -2.83 12.31 -3.45
C LEU A 82 -2.29 13.14 -2.29
N SER A 83 -2.62 12.72 -1.08
CA SER A 83 -2.04 13.26 0.13
C SER A 83 -1.66 12.10 1.02
N ILE A 84 -0.42 12.06 1.47
CA ILE A 84 0.05 11.06 2.43
C ILE A 84 0.66 11.81 3.60
N LYS A 85 0.24 11.45 4.81
CA LYS A 85 0.76 12.02 6.05
C LYS A 85 1.14 10.90 7.00
N ARG A 86 2.20 11.11 7.76
CA ARG A 86 2.61 10.17 8.79
C ARG A 86 1.95 10.54 10.11
N ASN A 87 1.40 9.53 10.78
CA ASN A 87 0.89 9.66 12.14
C ASN A 87 1.44 8.50 12.96
N GLY A 88 2.57 8.72 13.64
CA GLY A 88 3.25 7.67 14.38
C GLY A 88 3.74 6.56 13.47
N SER A 89 3.26 5.35 13.68
CA SER A 89 3.64 4.18 12.88
C SER A 89 2.72 3.97 11.67
N ARG A 90 1.84 4.93 11.37
CA ARG A 90 0.82 4.82 10.35
C ARG A 90 0.99 5.85 9.26
N LEU A 91 0.48 5.55 8.08
CA LEU A 91 0.34 6.52 6.99
C LEU A 91 -1.14 6.77 6.74
N LEU A 92 -1.51 8.04 6.71
CA LEU A 92 -2.85 8.46 6.35
C LEU A 92 -2.83 8.80 4.86
N ILE A 93 -3.42 7.95 4.05
CA ILE A 93 -3.43 8.08 2.60
C ILE A 93 -4.82 8.56 2.17
N SER A 94 -4.87 9.67 1.45
CA SER A 94 -6.10 10.18 0.86
C SER A 94 -5.86 10.40 -0.62
N THR A 95 -6.72 9.86 -1.46
CA THR A 95 -6.52 9.95 -2.90
C THR A 95 -7.84 10.08 -3.64
N THR A 96 -7.82 10.82 -4.74
CA THR A 96 -8.92 10.87 -5.70
C THR A 96 -8.42 10.26 -7.00
N LEU A 97 -9.18 9.31 -7.54
CA LEU A 97 -8.85 8.64 -8.78
C LEU A 97 -9.50 9.33 -9.97
N ASN A 98 -9.11 8.91 -11.17
CA ASN A 98 -9.48 9.62 -12.39
C ASN A 98 -10.99 9.64 -12.68
N GLN A 99 -11.75 8.70 -12.15
CA GLN A 99 -13.20 8.71 -12.28
C GLN A 99 -13.89 9.58 -11.23
N GLY A 100 -13.12 10.22 -10.34
CA GLY A 100 -13.61 11.20 -9.39
C GLY A 100 -13.89 10.69 -7.98
N SER A 101 -13.75 9.41 -7.74
CA SER A 101 -13.97 8.84 -6.40
C SER A 101 -12.80 9.13 -5.47
N THR A 102 -13.10 9.47 -4.23
CA THR A 102 -12.09 9.74 -3.20
C THR A 102 -12.08 8.62 -2.17
N PHE A 103 -10.89 8.17 -1.81
CA PHE A 103 -10.68 7.10 -0.85
C PHE A 103 -9.69 7.51 0.21
N ARG A 104 -9.83 6.93 1.39
CA ARG A 104 -8.93 7.16 2.53
C ARG A 104 -8.53 5.84 3.14
N LEU A 105 -7.28 5.76 3.56
CA LEU A 105 -6.74 4.58 4.21
C LEU A 105 -5.83 5.01 5.35
N ASN A 106 -6.05 4.43 6.51
CA ASN A 106 -5.13 4.53 7.63
C ASN A 106 -4.26 3.28 7.57
N PHE A 107 -3.09 3.40 6.93
CA PHE A 107 -2.25 2.26 6.61
C PHE A 107 -1.23 2.00 7.71
N ALA A 108 -1.40 0.86 8.38
CA ALA A 108 -0.44 0.33 9.33
C ALA A 108 -0.21 -1.13 8.97
N PRO A 109 1.00 -1.48 8.47
CA PRO A 109 1.26 -2.87 8.13
C PRO A 109 1.05 -3.78 9.33
N LYS A 110 0.40 -4.89 9.09
CA LYS A 110 0.06 -5.84 10.13
C LYS A 110 1.17 -6.87 10.29
N ASN A 111 1.24 -7.47 11.48
CA ASN A 111 2.06 -8.63 11.64
C ASN A 111 1.61 -9.70 10.65
N ARG A 112 2.57 -10.31 9.95
CA ARG A 112 2.26 -11.24 8.88
C ARG A 112 1.41 -12.43 9.36
N ALA A 113 1.73 -12.97 10.53
CA ALA A 113 0.98 -14.10 11.07
C ALA A 113 -0.45 -13.71 11.41
N ILE A 114 -0.65 -12.53 11.98
CA ILE A 114 -1.98 -12.02 12.31
C ILE A 114 -2.79 -11.78 11.03
N TYR A 115 -2.17 -11.20 10.01
CA TYR A 115 -2.85 -10.93 8.75
C TYR A 115 -3.36 -12.22 8.11
N VAL A 116 -2.54 -13.24 8.04
CA VAL A 116 -2.92 -14.55 7.47
C VAL A 116 -4.07 -15.16 8.28
N LYS A 117 -3.97 -15.12 9.60
CA LYS A 117 -5.00 -15.68 10.47
C LYS A 117 -6.34 -14.97 10.30
N VAL A 118 -6.35 -13.66 10.22
CA VAL A 118 -7.59 -12.89 10.02
C VAL A 118 -8.21 -13.25 8.67
N LYS A 119 -7.41 -13.39 7.63
CA LYS A 119 -7.89 -13.76 6.31
C LYS A 119 -8.54 -15.15 6.31
N GLU A 120 -7.91 -16.12 6.95
CA GLU A 120 -8.47 -17.46 7.09
C GLU A 120 -9.80 -17.45 7.82
N THR A 121 -9.91 -16.69 8.89
CA THR A 121 -11.16 -16.57 9.65
C THR A 121 -12.28 -16.00 8.78
N LYS A 122 -11.99 -14.98 7.97
CA LYS A 122 -12.98 -14.40 7.07
C LYS A 122 -13.44 -15.41 6.01
N GLU A 123 -12.52 -16.18 5.45
CA GLU A 123 -12.86 -17.20 4.47
C GLU A 123 -13.76 -18.28 5.08
N LYS A 124 -13.48 -18.72 6.29
CA LYS A 124 -14.32 -19.69 6.99
C LYS A 124 -15.72 -19.15 7.22
N LYS A 125 -15.85 -17.86 7.57
CA LYS A 125 -17.17 -17.25 7.76
C LYS A 125 -17.97 -17.21 6.47
N ASN A 126 -17.32 -16.97 5.36
CA ASN A 126 -17.98 -16.91 4.05
C ASN A 126 -18.46 -18.26 3.58
N ASP A 127 -17.85 -19.34 4.04
CA ASP A 127 -18.21 -20.70 3.66
C ASP A 127 -19.40 -21.26 4.44
N LYS A 128 -19.86 -20.56 5.46
CA LYS A 128 -21.02 -20.99 6.21
C LYS A 128 -22.30 -20.61 5.50
N PRO A 129 -23.22 -21.57 5.35
CA PRO A 129 -24.51 -21.29 4.73
C PRO A 129 -25.36 -20.31 5.54
#